data_a6d190395cd3cc93026d5a921ebd4617
#
_entry.id   a6d190395cd3cc93026d5a921ebd4617
#
_cell.length_a   1.000
_cell.length_b   1.000
_cell.length_c   1.000
_cell.angle_alpha   90.00
_cell.angle_beta   90.00
_cell.angle_gamma   90.00
#
_symmetry.space_group_name_H-M   'P 1'
#
loop_
_entity.id
_entity.type
_entity.pdbx_description
1 polymer ?
#
loop_
_entity_poly.entity_id
_entity_poly.type
_entity_poly.pdbx_seq_one_letter_code
_entity_poly.pdbx_strand_id
1 'polypeptide(L)'
;MKTKMIFLVFCMTIMFCMSACAGTTKNTSDDQGAVNEISASENNETESPEENIGDSTMTMKIGDTKVNVDWEDNQAVAALRDMAREGDVTIQMSMYGGFEQVGLLGQNLPRDDKQTTTTSGDVVLYSGNQMVVFYGSNSWSYTRLGHISDKNTEDMTDLLSNGDVTITISVE
;
A
#
# COMPACT_ATOMS: atom_id res chain seq x y z
N MET A 1 47.29 -4.92 5.12
CA MET A 1 47.04 -5.04 3.68
C MET A 1 45.81 -4.21 3.37
N LYS A 2 45.96 -3.15 2.56
CA LYS A 2 44.88 -2.19 2.23
C LYS A 2 44.24 -2.62 0.92
N THR A 3 42.99 -3.10 0.96
CA THR A 3 42.24 -3.46 -0.25
C THR A 3 41.50 -2.23 -0.74
N LYS A 4 41.87 -1.77 -1.92
CA LYS A 4 41.25 -0.61 -2.61
C LYS A 4 39.93 -1.09 -3.24
N MET A 5 38.82 -0.48 -2.84
CA MET A 5 37.50 -0.66 -3.44
C MET A 5 37.39 0.23 -4.68
N ILE A 6 37.26 -0.39 -5.86
CA ILE A 6 37.10 0.28 -7.14
C ILE A 6 35.62 0.61 -7.32
N PHE A 7 35.31 1.92 -7.37
CA PHE A 7 33.97 2.41 -7.77
C PHE A 7 33.85 2.33 -9.29
N LEU A 8 32.93 1.51 -9.77
CA LEU A 8 32.57 1.46 -11.18
C LEU A 8 31.36 2.36 -11.40
N VAL A 9 31.62 3.56 -11.94
CA VAL A 9 30.58 4.51 -12.36
C VAL A 9 30.03 4.04 -13.70
N PHE A 10 28.78 3.57 -13.72
CA PHE A 10 28.07 3.22 -14.96
C PHE A 10 27.23 4.43 -15.40
N CYS A 11 27.78 5.14 -16.40
CA CYS A 11 27.12 6.28 -17.02
C CYS A 11 26.20 5.76 -18.14
N MET A 12 24.86 5.78 -17.94
CA MET A 12 23.88 5.38 -18.95
C MET A 12 23.25 6.63 -19.56
N THR A 13 23.70 6.94 -20.77
CA THR A 13 23.15 8.01 -21.62
C THR A 13 21.80 7.59 -22.19
N ILE A 14 20.74 8.31 -21.84
CA ILE A 14 19.41 8.12 -22.40
C ILE A 14 19.24 9.01 -23.62
N MET A 15 19.04 8.38 -24.78
CA MET A 15 18.80 8.99 -26.07
C MET A 15 17.31 9.36 -26.22
N PHE A 16 17.05 10.64 -26.42
CA PHE A 16 15.72 11.23 -26.61
C PHE A 16 15.29 11.02 -28.06
N CYS A 17 14.21 10.29 -28.32
CA CYS A 17 13.54 10.28 -29.63
C CYS A 17 12.21 11.01 -29.51
N MET A 18 12.16 12.21 -30.08
CA MET A 18 10.90 12.91 -30.37
C MET A 18 10.30 12.34 -31.67
N SER A 19 9.03 12.02 -31.65
CA SER A 19 8.24 11.83 -32.87
C SER A 19 6.92 12.58 -32.72
N ALA A 20 6.79 13.64 -33.48
CA ALA A 20 5.58 14.42 -33.66
C ALA A 20 4.76 13.84 -34.82
N CYS A 21 3.46 13.67 -34.66
CA CYS A 21 2.52 13.61 -35.77
C CYS A 21 1.23 14.34 -35.40
N ALA A 22 1.02 15.43 -36.13
CA ALA A 22 -0.23 16.19 -36.18
C ALA A 22 -1.20 15.52 -37.20
N GLY A 23 -2.49 15.56 -36.91
CA GLY A 23 -3.54 15.15 -37.83
C GLY A 23 -4.90 15.69 -37.42
N THR A 24 -5.24 16.84 -37.99
CA THR A 24 -6.54 17.53 -37.92
C THR A 24 -7.51 16.86 -38.92
N THR A 25 -8.77 16.60 -38.50
CA THR A 25 -9.93 16.79 -39.39
C THR A 25 -11.23 17.00 -38.58
N LYS A 26 -11.87 18.12 -38.86
CA LYS A 26 -13.26 18.45 -38.53
C LYS A 26 -14.20 17.64 -39.44
N ASN A 27 -15.39 17.31 -38.96
CA ASN A 27 -16.62 17.59 -39.68
C ASN A 27 -17.86 17.50 -38.78
N THR A 28 -18.67 18.52 -38.99
CA THR A 28 -19.98 18.93 -38.51
C THR A 28 -21.09 18.13 -39.20
N SER A 29 -22.21 17.89 -38.52
CA SER A 29 -23.60 18.21 -38.90
C SER A 29 -24.61 17.25 -38.25
N ASP A 30 -25.44 17.87 -37.45
CA ASP A 30 -26.90 17.85 -37.33
C ASP A 30 -27.68 16.66 -37.91
N ASP A 31 -28.61 16.10 -37.13
CA ASP A 31 -30.06 16.35 -37.29
C ASP A 31 -30.90 15.65 -36.21
N GLN A 32 -32.05 16.21 -35.99
CA GLN A 32 -33.10 16.02 -34.97
C GLN A 32 -33.87 14.72 -35.14
N GLY A 33 -34.51 14.31 -34.05
CA GLY A 33 -35.86 13.81 -34.16
C GLY A 33 -36.35 12.73 -33.21
N ALA A 34 -37.20 13.20 -32.31
CA ALA A 34 -38.46 12.58 -31.87
C ALA A 34 -38.46 11.38 -30.89
N VAL A 35 -38.89 11.74 -29.72
CA VAL A 35 -39.83 11.15 -28.74
C VAL A 35 -40.40 9.77 -29.11
N ASN A 36 -40.35 8.82 -28.17
CA ASN A 36 -41.58 8.14 -27.73
C ASN A 36 -41.46 7.60 -26.27
N GLU A 37 -42.51 7.83 -25.55
CA GLU A 37 -42.78 7.50 -24.16
C GLU A 37 -43.12 6.02 -23.96
N ILE A 38 -43.01 5.64 -22.65
CA ILE A 38 -43.82 4.70 -21.91
C ILE A 38 -43.44 3.21 -22.00
N SER A 39 -42.94 2.61 -20.93
CA SER A 39 -43.75 1.82 -20.03
C SER A 39 -42.94 1.40 -18.79
N ALA A 40 -43.56 1.60 -17.66
CA ALA A 40 -43.18 1.08 -16.36
C ALA A 40 -43.21 -0.45 -16.37
N SER A 41 -42.31 -1.09 -15.65
CA SER A 41 -42.64 -2.12 -14.67
C SER A 41 -41.39 -2.84 -14.16
N GLU A 42 -41.42 -2.96 -12.92
CA GLU A 42 -40.95 -3.98 -11.99
C GLU A 42 -39.55 -3.81 -11.43
N ASN A 43 -39.60 -3.30 -10.19
CA ASN A 43 -38.65 -3.55 -9.14
C ASN A 43 -38.34 -5.04 -9.06
N ASN A 44 -37.10 -5.41 -9.34
CA ASN A 44 -36.54 -6.60 -8.76
C ASN A 44 -35.40 -6.14 -7.85
N GLU A 45 -35.75 -5.82 -6.61
CA GLU A 45 -34.83 -5.81 -5.49
C GLU A 45 -34.28 -7.23 -5.35
N THR A 46 -33.16 -7.46 -5.99
CA THR A 46 -32.30 -8.56 -5.59
C THR A 46 -31.60 -8.09 -4.33
N GLU A 47 -32.19 -8.40 -3.20
CA GLU A 47 -31.50 -8.44 -1.91
C GLU A 47 -30.27 -9.32 -2.11
N SER A 48 -29.12 -8.68 -2.29
CA SER A 48 -27.85 -9.31 -2.03
C SER A 48 -27.85 -9.69 -0.56
N PRO A 49 -27.56 -10.94 -0.17
CA PRO A 49 -27.39 -11.25 1.23
C PRO A 49 -26.30 -10.32 1.77
N GLU A 50 -26.64 -9.41 2.65
CA GLU A 50 -25.66 -8.83 3.58
C GLU A 50 -25.15 -10.02 4.40
N GLU A 51 -24.03 -10.63 3.92
CA GLU A 51 -23.23 -11.43 4.81
C GLU A 51 -22.85 -10.50 5.96
N ASN A 52 -23.41 -10.77 7.09
CA ASN A 52 -22.98 -10.25 8.37
C ASN A 52 -21.54 -10.76 8.57
N ILE A 53 -20.58 -10.06 7.96
CA ILE A 53 -19.15 -10.27 8.15
C ILE A 53 -18.91 -9.79 9.58
N GLY A 54 -18.99 -10.74 10.53
CA GLY A 54 -18.61 -10.50 11.91
C GLY A 54 -17.33 -9.67 11.91
N ASP A 55 -17.32 -8.65 12.74
CA ASP A 55 -16.24 -7.67 12.91
C ASP A 55 -14.90 -8.39 13.21
N SER A 56 -14.29 -8.92 12.13
CA SER A 56 -13.03 -9.65 12.19
C SER A 56 -11.93 -8.64 12.37
N THR A 57 -11.39 -8.56 13.58
CA THR A 57 -10.35 -7.61 13.94
C THR A 57 -9.02 -8.04 13.33
N MET A 58 -8.44 -7.19 12.50
CA MET A 58 -7.07 -7.40 11.98
C MET A 58 -6.04 -7.01 13.04
N THR A 59 -5.20 -7.95 13.43
CA THR A 59 -4.17 -7.80 14.46
C THR A 59 -2.76 -7.87 13.89
N MET A 60 -1.79 -7.26 14.55
CA MET A 60 -0.39 -7.24 14.14
C MET A 60 0.53 -7.58 15.31
N LYS A 61 1.58 -8.35 15.01
CA LYS A 61 2.71 -8.62 15.92
C LYS A 61 4.02 -8.24 15.27
N ILE A 62 4.94 -7.73 16.08
CA ILE A 62 6.35 -7.52 15.74
C ILE A 62 7.16 -8.50 16.59
N GLY A 63 7.73 -9.55 15.99
CA GLY A 63 8.21 -10.69 16.73
C GLY A 63 7.10 -11.30 17.59
N ASP A 64 7.32 -11.39 18.90
CA ASP A 64 6.31 -11.88 19.87
C ASP A 64 5.42 -10.76 20.44
N THR A 65 5.69 -9.49 20.11
CA THR A 65 5.00 -8.34 20.68
C THR A 65 3.77 -7.99 19.86
N LYS A 66 2.57 -8.11 20.44
CA LYS A 66 1.32 -7.58 19.85
C LYS A 66 1.33 -6.05 19.93
N VAL A 67 0.94 -5.41 18.85
CA VAL A 67 0.80 -3.95 18.74
C VAL A 67 -0.60 -3.57 18.27
N ASN A 68 -1.09 -2.41 18.70
CA ASN A 68 -2.37 -1.89 18.25
C ASN A 68 -2.13 -0.98 17.05
N VAL A 69 -2.77 -1.32 15.93
CA VAL A 69 -2.69 -0.54 14.69
C VAL A 69 -4.04 0.10 14.40
N ASP A 70 -4.02 1.41 14.24
CA ASP A 70 -5.13 2.17 13.69
C ASP A 70 -5.04 2.05 12.16
N TRP A 71 -5.76 1.06 11.60
CA TRP A 71 -5.74 0.78 10.17
C TRP A 71 -6.50 1.83 9.37
N GLU A 72 -5.95 2.21 8.21
CA GLU A 72 -6.63 3.10 7.27
C GLU A 72 -7.83 2.39 6.61
N ASP A 73 -8.85 3.17 6.26
CA ASP A 73 -9.98 2.69 5.45
C ASP A 73 -9.69 2.90 3.97
N ASN A 74 -8.99 1.95 3.35
CA ASN A 74 -8.64 2.00 1.94
C ASN A 74 -8.51 0.60 1.31
N GLN A 75 -8.42 0.56 -0.02
CA GLN A 75 -8.35 -0.69 -0.78
C GLN A 75 -7.09 -1.54 -0.48
N ALA A 76 -5.97 -0.90 -0.12
CA ALA A 76 -4.75 -1.63 0.23
C ALA A 76 -4.94 -2.41 1.54
N VAL A 77 -5.56 -1.77 2.55
CA VAL A 77 -5.87 -2.41 3.84
C VAL A 77 -6.95 -3.48 3.67
N ALA A 78 -7.96 -3.25 2.84
CA ALA A 78 -8.95 -4.27 2.52
C ALA A 78 -8.30 -5.52 1.91
N ALA A 79 -7.42 -5.36 0.91
CA ALA A 79 -6.70 -6.46 0.30
C ALA A 79 -5.74 -7.17 1.28
N LEU A 80 -5.05 -6.42 2.16
CA LEU A 80 -4.21 -6.99 3.21
C LEU A 80 -5.04 -7.83 4.21
N ARG A 81 -6.23 -7.35 4.58
CA ARG A 81 -7.17 -8.09 5.44
C ARG A 81 -7.65 -9.37 4.76
N ASP A 82 -7.94 -9.34 3.48
CA ASP A 82 -8.35 -10.54 2.73
C ASP A 82 -7.24 -11.58 2.69
N MET A 83 -5.97 -11.16 2.48
CA MET A 83 -4.81 -12.05 2.64
C MET A 83 -4.76 -12.70 4.02
N ALA A 84 -4.95 -11.90 5.07
CA ALA A 84 -4.88 -12.37 6.46
C ALA A 84 -6.08 -13.27 6.85
N ARG A 85 -7.20 -13.21 6.13
CA ARG A 85 -8.33 -14.14 6.26
C ARG A 85 -8.05 -15.52 5.67
N GLU A 86 -7.20 -15.57 4.62
CA GLU A 86 -6.78 -16.84 4.02
C GLU A 86 -5.73 -17.57 4.88
N GLY A 87 -5.06 -16.84 5.77
CA GLY A 87 -4.06 -17.33 6.71
C GLY A 87 -3.14 -16.21 7.18
N ASP A 88 -2.39 -16.44 8.24
CA ASP A 88 -1.46 -15.46 8.79
C ASP A 88 -0.48 -14.95 7.74
N VAL A 89 -0.43 -13.63 7.55
CA VAL A 89 0.54 -12.96 6.67
C VAL A 89 1.83 -12.75 7.46
N THR A 90 2.85 -13.56 7.19
CA THR A 90 4.15 -13.47 7.83
C THR A 90 5.15 -12.79 6.90
N ILE A 91 5.74 -11.69 7.36
CA ILE A 91 6.64 -10.83 6.58
C ILE A 91 8.00 -10.80 7.28
N GLN A 92 9.04 -11.22 6.56
CA GLN A 92 10.42 -11.04 7.01
C GLN A 92 10.85 -9.62 6.68
N MET A 93 11.13 -8.83 7.70
CA MET A 93 11.52 -7.44 7.58
C MET A 93 13.01 -7.30 7.73
N SER A 94 13.60 -6.36 7.00
CA SER A 94 15.01 -5.99 7.12
C SER A 94 15.17 -4.50 7.39
N MET A 95 16.15 -4.16 8.22
CA MET A 95 16.49 -2.77 8.53
C MET A 95 16.95 -2.02 7.28
N TYR A 96 16.40 -0.84 7.07
CA TYR A 96 16.82 0.05 6.00
C TYR A 96 16.96 1.50 6.48
N GLY A 97 18.02 2.19 6.03
CA GLY A 97 18.27 3.60 6.30
C GLY A 97 18.51 3.97 7.78
N GLY A 98 18.34 3.05 8.71
CA GLY A 98 18.45 3.31 10.15
C GLY A 98 17.21 4.01 10.76
N PHE A 99 16.07 3.96 10.05
CA PHE A 99 14.81 4.58 10.49
C PHE A 99 13.56 3.75 10.12
N GLU A 100 13.71 2.63 9.40
CA GLU A 100 12.59 1.81 8.97
C GLU A 100 12.96 0.32 8.86
N GLN A 101 11.94 -0.52 8.90
CA GLN A 101 11.98 -1.94 8.52
C GLN A 101 11.19 -2.12 7.24
N VAL A 102 11.71 -2.89 6.28
CA VAL A 102 11.10 -3.13 4.96
C VAL A 102 10.98 -4.63 4.71
N GLY A 103 9.82 -5.10 4.27
CA GLY A 103 9.59 -6.50 3.93
C GLY A 103 8.63 -6.70 2.78
N LEU A 104 8.81 -7.79 2.02
CA LEU A 104 7.97 -8.14 0.88
C LEU A 104 6.69 -8.84 1.35
N LEU A 105 5.54 -8.40 0.82
CA LEU A 105 4.23 -9.01 1.06
C LEU A 105 3.98 -10.31 0.27
N GLY A 106 4.83 -10.59 -0.73
CA GLY A 106 4.65 -11.74 -1.61
C GLY A 106 3.68 -11.52 -2.77
N GLN A 107 2.86 -10.48 -2.72
CA GLN A 107 1.96 -10.07 -3.81
C GLN A 107 1.78 -8.56 -3.84
N ASN A 108 1.18 -8.06 -4.94
CA ASN A 108 0.87 -6.64 -5.07
C ASN A 108 -0.50 -6.33 -4.46
N LEU A 109 -0.56 -5.22 -3.71
CA LEU A 109 -1.80 -4.62 -3.22
C LEU A 109 -2.17 -3.38 -4.06
N PRO A 110 -3.44 -2.95 -4.05
CA PRO A 110 -3.86 -1.69 -4.63
C PRO A 110 -3.07 -0.51 -4.07
N ARG A 111 -2.78 0.49 -4.91
CA ARG A 111 -1.98 1.67 -4.52
C ARG A 111 -2.81 2.94 -4.63
N ASP A 112 -2.61 3.83 -3.66
CA ASP A 112 -3.04 5.24 -3.67
C ASP A 112 -1.89 6.09 -3.09
N ASP A 113 -0.77 6.12 -3.81
CA ASP A 113 0.47 6.73 -3.32
C ASP A 113 0.34 8.25 -3.25
N LYS A 114 0.63 8.79 -2.08
CA LYS A 114 0.65 10.23 -1.80
C LYS A 114 1.99 10.62 -1.19
N GLN A 115 2.46 11.83 -1.52
CA GLN A 115 3.62 12.41 -0.84
C GLN A 115 3.32 12.50 0.65
N THR A 116 4.09 11.79 1.44
CA THR A 116 3.89 11.62 2.87
C THR A 116 5.20 11.82 3.61
N THR A 117 5.19 12.58 4.68
CA THR A 117 6.27 12.56 5.68
C THR A 117 5.82 11.65 6.80
N THR A 118 6.54 10.55 6.98
CA THR A 118 6.24 9.54 7.99
C THR A 118 6.80 9.91 9.35
N THR A 119 6.25 9.27 10.37
CA THR A 119 6.71 9.34 11.76
C THR A 119 6.90 7.94 12.33
N SER A 120 7.52 7.84 13.50
CA SER A 120 7.63 6.57 14.24
C SER A 120 6.24 5.98 14.48
N GLY A 121 6.05 4.69 14.20
CA GLY A 121 4.78 3.98 14.26
C GLY A 121 4.00 3.92 12.95
N ASP A 122 4.35 4.71 11.94
CA ASP A 122 3.67 4.66 10.65
C ASP A 122 3.94 3.33 9.93
N VAL A 123 2.87 2.74 9.37
CA VAL A 123 2.88 1.54 8.55
C VAL A 123 2.40 1.92 7.15
N VAL A 124 3.22 1.67 6.14
CA VAL A 124 2.91 2.07 4.76
C VAL A 124 3.20 0.94 3.76
N LEU A 125 2.59 1.06 2.59
CA LEU A 125 2.90 0.26 1.42
C LEU A 125 3.79 1.08 0.48
N TYR A 126 4.93 0.50 0.10
CA TYR A 126 5.82 1.05 -0.91
C TYR A 126 5.83 0.16 -2.15
N SER A 127 5.79 0.79 -3.32
CA SER A 127 5.81 0.12 -4.64
C SER A 127 4.74 -0.96 -4.84
N GLY A 128 3.71 -1.00 -3.99
CA GLY A 128 2.58 -1.92 -4.08
C GLY A 128 2.81 -3.30 -3.47
N ASN A 129 4.04 -3.67 -3.09
CA ASN A 129 4.35 -5.01 -2.58
C ASN A 129 5.32 -5.04 -1.40
N GLN A 130 5.72 -3.90 -0.88
CA GLN A 130 6.58 -3.81 0.28
C GLN A 130 5.84 -3.14 1.44
N MET A 131 5.76 -3.81 2.57
CA MET A 131 5.38 -3.19 3.82
C MET A 131 6.58 -2.50 4.41
N VAL A 132 6.39 -1.27 4.90
CA VAL A 132 7.41 -0.49 5.60
C VAL A 132 6.84 -0.05 6.94
N VAL A 133 7.61 -0.26 8.01
CA VAL A 133 7.26 0.17 9.37
C VAL A 133 8.37 1.09 9.89
N PHE A 134 7.98 2.29 10.29
CA PHE A 134 8.92 3.33 10.70
C PHE A 134 9.15 3.36 12.21
N TYR A 135 10.42 3.49 12.60
CA TYR A 135 10.83 3.91 13.95
C TYR A 135 11.53 5.29 13.95
N GLY A 136 11.69 5.88 12.75
CA GLY A 136 12.13 7.23 12.50
C GLY A 136 11.21 7.91 11.49
N SER A 137 11.77 8.74 10.60
CA SER A 137 11.00 9.53 9.63
C SER A 137 11.65 9.51 8.26
N ASN A 138 10.81 9.50 7.22
CA ASN A 138 11.19 9.69 5.82
C ASN A 138 10.08 10.45 5.08
N SER A 139 10.42 11.06 3.94
CA SER A 139 9.45 11.74 3.08
C SER A 139 9.52 11.18 1.68
N TRP A 140 8.47 10.48 1.28
CA TRP A 140 8.35 9.85 -0.03
C TRP A 140 6.88 9.64 -0.42
N SER A 141 6.66 9.03 -1.59
CA SER A 141 5.31 8.66 -2.04
C SER A 141 4.96 7.26 -1.54
N TYR A 142 3.96 7.18 -0.67
CA TYR A 142 3.48 5.95 -0.05
C TYR A 142 1.97 5.83 -0.09
N THR A 143 1.47 4.60 -0.10
CA THR A 143 0.08 4.31 0.29
C THR A 143 0.06 4.00 1.79
N ARG A 144 -0.68 4.78 2.59
CA ARG A 144 -0.76 4.53 4.04
C ARG A 144 -1.53 3.24 4.30
N LEU A 145 -1.06 2.44 5.25
CA LEU A 145 -1.75 1.26 5.75
C LEU A 145 -2.31 1.48 7.16
N GLY A 146 -1.59 2.22 8.00
CA GLY A 146 -2.03 2.50 9.36
C GLY A 146 -0.95 3.16 10.21
N HIS A 147 -1.23 3.20 11.53
CA HIS A 147 -0.31 3.73 12.54
C HIS A 147 -0.39 2.87 13.81
N ILE A 148 0.76 2.50 14.37
CA ILE A 148 0.86 1.81 15.66
C ILE A 148 0.64 2.82 16.76
N SER A 149 -0.49 2.72 17.47
CA SER A 149 -0.99 3.75 18.37
C SER A 149 -0.65 3.52 19.86
N ASP A 150 -0.22 2.30 20.22
CA ASP A 150 0.07 1.91 21.60
C ASP A 150 1.58 1.92 21.94
N LYS A 151 2.42 2.43 21.03
CA LYS A 151 3.88 2.52 21.20
C LYS A 151 4.35 3.95 20.96
N ASN A 152 5.24 4.42 21.82
CA ASN A 152 5.95 5.68 21.60
C ASN A 152 7.22 5.47 20.74
N THR A 153 7.94 6.55 20.42
CA THR A 153 9.14 6.49 19.56
C THR A 153 10.27 5.63 20.16
N GLU A 154 10.42 5.63 21.48
CA GLU A 154 11.44 4.83 22.17
C GLU A 154 11.09 3.35 22.08
N ASP A 155 9.83 2.97 22.37
CA ASP A 155 9.33 1.60 22.23
C ASP A 155 9.48 1.08 20.79
N MET A 156 9.16 1.91 19.78
CA MET A 156 9.32 1.56 18.37
C MET A 156 10.78 1.36 17.98
N THR A 157 11.67 2.20 18.52
CA THR A 157 13.11 2.05 18.31
C THR A 157 13.63 0.76 18.91
N ASP A 158 13.20 0.43 20.13
CA ASP A 158 13.59 -0.80 20.82
C ASP A 158 13.09 -2.07 20.06
N LEU A 159 11.90 -1.99 19.48
CA LEU A 159 11.32 -3.11 18.71
C LEU A 159 11.98 -3.31 17.35
N LEU A 160 12.44 -2.24 16.69
CA LEU A 160 12.75 -2.27 15.26
C LEU A 160 14.21 -1.96 14.90
N SER A 161 15.02 -1.42 15.83
CA SER A 161 16.39 -0.99 15.52
C SER A 161 17.48 -2.00 15.86
N ASN A 162 17.13 -3.16 16.39
CA ASN A 162 18.09 -4.14 16.91
C ASN A 162 18.33 -5.35 15.95
N GLY A 163 18.02 -5.20 14.68
CA GLY A 163 18.17 -6.24 13.66
C GLY A 163 16.90 -6.43 12.84
N ASP A 164 16.92 -7.44 12.00
CA ASP A 164 15.76 -7.84 11.20
C ASP A 164 14.66 -8.42 12.11
N VAL A 165 13.40 -8.13 11.80
CA VAL A 165 12.25 -8.60 12.59
C VAL A 165 11.26 -9.35 11.69
N THR A 166 10.39 -10.15 12.32
CA THR A 166 9.25 -10.76 11.64
C THR A 166 7.98 -10.02 12.04
N ILE A 167 7.19 -9.63 11.06
CA ILE A 167 5.83 -9.11 11.29
C ILE A 167 4.82 -10.20 10.93
N THR A 168 3.82 -10.40 11.81
CA THR A 168 2.70 -11.28 11.54
C THR A 168 1.40 -10.48 11.63
N ILE A 169 0.57 -10.60 10.59
CA ILE A 169 -0.77 -10.01 10.54
C ILE A 169 -1.77 -11.14 10.45
N SER A 170 -2.77 -11.11 11.33
CA SER A 170 -3.81 -12.14 11.45
C SER A 170 -5.19 -11.47 11.54
N VAL A 171 -6.24 -12.21 11.19
CA VAL A 171 -7.64 -11.83 11.37
C VAL A 171 -8.25 -12.78 12.38
N GLU A 172 -8.78 -12.20 13.47
CA GLU A 172 -9.42 -12.94 14.59
C GLU A 172 -10.94 -12.74 14.60
#